data_ed9f3ea6822d05f4232d0c9040743783
#
_entry.id   ed9f3ea6822d05f4232d0c9040743783
#
_cell.length_a   1.000
_cell.length_b   1.000
_cell.length_c   1.000
_cell.angle_alpha   90.00
_cell.angle_beta   90.00
_cell.angle_gamma   90.00
#
_symmetry.space_group_name_H-M   'P 1'
#
loop_
_entity.id
_entity.type
_entity.pdbx_description
1 polymer ?
#
loop_
_entity_poly.entity_id
_entity_poly.type
_entity_poly.pdbx_seq_one_letter_code
_entity_poly.pdbx_strand_id
1 'polypeptide(L)'
;MSRIELRNVAKSYDKVDVLNNISFSIDDGEFVVLVGPSGCGKSTLLRMIAGLEDITAGEVVIAGHVANRIPAKQRDLAMVFQSYALYPHMKVADNMSFSLKLAHVPKAEIKERVAVAADILGLTELLDRVPRELSGGQRQRVAMGRAIVRDPQAFLFDEPLSNLDAKLRVKMRSEIKKLHKRLGKTMIYVTHDQTEAMTMAEKIVVLNGGGIAQMGSPLEIYRNPNSAFVAGFIGSPEINFIAAKTTDRPRVTVAVGLDLPLGLDIKLPAGRDVTYGIRPQHITLGDTGIEAQVLVVEPTGEEQNLTLNLAGHEITVVATDATAYTIGETVLINIQSDKVLLFDPQNGMRLL
;
A
#
# COMPACT_ATOMS: atom_id res chain seq x y z
N MET A 1 -18.40 11.53 -15.40
CA MET A 1 -17.07 11.51 -14.77
C MET A 1 -17.28 11.17 -13.31
N SER A 2 -16.83 9.99 -12.89
CA SER A 2 -17.08 9.44 -11.55
C SER A 2 -15.95 9.82 -10.56
N ARG A 3 -15.61 11.11 -10.52
CA ARG A 3 -14.65 11.66 -9.55
C ARG A 3 -15.20 11.51 -8.13
N ILE A 4 -14.39 10.99 -7.22
CA ILE A 4 -14.70 10.91 -5.80
C ILE A 4 -13.83 11.92 -5.06
N GLU A 5 -14.44 12.74 -4.20
CA GLU A 5 -13.71 13.74 -3.40
C GLU A 5 -14.08 13.57 -1.93
N LEU A 6 -13.08 13.67 -1.09
CA LEU A 6 -13.21 13.78 0.36
C LEU A 6 -12.82 15.19 0.77
N ARG A 7 -13.69 15.87 1.48
CA ARG A 7 -13.49 17.27 1.91
C ARG A 7 -13.60 17.35 3.42
N ASN A 8 -12.46 17.52 4.09
CA ASN A 8 -12.33 17.61 5.55
C ASN A 8 -13.09 16.51 6.30
N VAL A 9 -13.08 15.28 5.76
CA VAL A 9 -13.81 14.15 6.33
C VAL A 9 -13.19 13.75 7.66
N ALA A 10 -14.04 13.62 8.68
CA ALA A 10 -13.67 13.15 10.01
C ALA A 10 -14.60 12.05 10.49
N LYS A 11 -14.07 11.16 11.33
CA LYS A 11 -14.81 10.10 11.99
C LYS A 11 -14.38 9.93 13.42
N SER A 12 -15.37 10.07 14.32
CA SER A 12 -15.19 9.79 15.75
C SER A 12 -16.22 8.74 16.18
N TYR A 13 -15.81 7.83 17.04
CA TYR A 13 -16.69 6.91 17.75
C TYR A 13 -16.65 7.30 19.24
N ASP A 14 -17.75 7.80 19.75
CA ASP A 14 -17.87 8.38 21.08
C ASP A 14 -16.79 9.45 21.34
N LYS A 15 -15.72 9.11 22.06
CA LYS A 15 -14.61 10.00 22.41
C LYS A 15 -13.31 9.70 21.66
N VAL A 16 -13.33 8.74 20.74
CA VAL A 16 -12.13 8.30 20.00
C VAL A 16 -12.19 8.81 18.58
N ASP A 17 -11.26 9.71 18.23
CA ASP A 17 -11.08 10.17 16.86
C ASP A 17 -10.31 9.13 16.06
N VAL A 18 -10.96 8.56 15.04
CA VAL A 18 -10.37 7.54 14.16
C VAL A 18 -9.81 8.15 12.89
N LEU A 19 -10.50 9.13 12.34
CA LEU A 19 -10.06 9.89 11.16
C LEU A 19 -10.28 11.37 11.38
N ASN A 20 -9.31 12.17 10.98
CA ASN A 20 -9.33 13.61 11.20
C ASN A 20 -8.87 14.36 9.95
N ASN A 21 -9.71 15.28 9.46
CA ASN A 21 -9.40 16.19 8.36
C ASN A 21 -8.86 15.51 7.08
N ILE A 22 -9.51 14.43 6.65
CA ILE A 22 -9.14 13.71 5.43
C ILE A 22 -9.65 14.46 4.21
N SER A 23 -8.73 14.96 3.37
CA SER A 23 -9.05 15.70 2.15
C SER A 23 -8.18 15.24 1.00
N PHE A 24 -8.79 14.63 -0.03
CA PHE A 24 -8.14 14.29 -1.30
C PHE A 24 -9.18 13.95 -2.37
N SER A 25 -8.74 13.89 -3.61
CA SER A 25 -9.59 13.51 -4.75
C SER A 25 -9.03 12.27 -5.46
N ILE A 26 -9.96 11.52 -6.03
CA ILE A 26 -9.71 10.36 -6.86
C ILE A 26 -10.33 10.64 -8.21
N ASP A 27 -9.53 10.62 -9.26
CA ASP A 27 -10.00 10.91 -10.60
C ASP A 27 -10.71 9.71 -11.23
N ASP A 28 -11.50 9.98 -12.27
CA ASP A 28 -12.24 8.93 -12.98
C ASP A 28 -11.25 7.93 -13.62
N GLY A 29 -11.45 6.65 -13.35
CA GLY A 29 -10.57 5.57 -13.83
C GLY A 29 -9.28 5.40 -13.04
N GLU A 30 -9.01 6.19 -11.99
CA GLU A 30 -7.77 6.10 -11.20
C GLU A 30 -7.76 4.89 -10.25
N PHE A 31 -6.60 4.22 -10.12
CA PHE A 31 -6.35 3.17 -9.12
C PHE A 31 -5.67 3.75 -7.90
N VAL A 32 -6.44 3.99 -6.84
CA VAL A 32 -5.93 4.56 -5.57
C VAL A 32 -5.80 3.47 -4.52
N VAL A 33 -4.65 3.41 -3.85
CA VAL A 33 -4.41 2.48 -2.74
C VAL A 33 -4.27 3.24 -1.43
N LEU A 34 -5.06 2.85 -0.44
CA LEU A 34 -4.99 3.34 0.94
C LEU A 34 -4.11 2.38 1.74
N VAL A 35 -3.02 2.88 2.32
CA VAL A 35 -2.08 2.11 3.14
C VAL A 35 -1.83 2.78 4.47
N GLY A 36 -1.30 2.04 5.43
CA GLY A 36 -0.94 2.54 6.75
C GLY A 36 -0.96 1.44 7.80
N PRO A 37 -0.50 1.71 9.02
CA PRO A 37 -0.52 0.77 10.12
C PRO A 37 -1.91 0.23 10.44
N SER A 38 -1.98 -0.89 11.17
CA SER A 38 -3.26 -1.42 11.66
C SER A 38 -3.94 -0.38 12.57
N GLY A 39 -5.25 -0.23 12.40
CA GLY A 39 -6.04 0.71 13.22
C GLY A 39 -6.00 2.19 12.78
N CYS A 40 -5.26 2.57 11.72
CA CYS A 40 -5.20 3.97 11.26
C CYS A 40 -6.45 4.45 10.49
N GLY A 41 -7.52 3.65 10.39
CA GLY A 41 -8.80 4.07 9.81
C GLY A 41 -9.03 3.74 8.34
N LYS A 42 -8.18 2.96 7.64
CA LYS A 42 -8.31 2.62 6.22
C LYS A 42 -9.67 2.03 5.84
N SER A 43 -10.05 0.93 6.49
CA SER A 43 -11.34 0.27 6.23
C SER A 43 -12.53 1.13 6.65
N THR A 44 -12.37 1.94 7.70
CA THR A 44 -13.39 2.91 8.12
C THR A 44 -13.61 3.95 7.00
N LEU A 45 -12.52 4.51 6.46
CA LEU A 45 -12.58 5.46 5.35
C LEU A 45 -13.24 4.85 4.11
N LEU A 46 -12.86 3.61 3.76
CA LEU A 46 -13.48 2.89 2.64
C LEU A 46 -14.98 2.68 2.85
N ARG A 47 -15.40 2.30 4.06
CA ARG A 47 -16.82 2.10 4.42
C ARG A 47 -17.62 3.39 4.42
N MET A 48 -17.01 4.52 4.81
CA MET A 48 -17.64 5.83 4.72
C MET A 48 -17.86 6.24 3.25
N ILE A 49 -16.89 5.99 2.36
CA ILE A 49 -17.07 6.20 0.91
C ILE A 49 -18.21 5.32 0.38
N ALA A 50 -18.26 4.06 0.79
CA ALA A 50 -19.30 3.12 0.42
C ALA A 50 -20.70 3.49 0.96
N GLY A 51 -20.80 4.34 1.99
CA GLY A 51 -22.04 4.64 2.71
C GLY A 51 -22.51 3.53 3.64
N LEU A 52 -21.56 2.69 4.10
CA LEU A 52 -21.77 1.65 5.10
C LEU A 52 -21.45 2.16 6.51
N GLU A 53 -20.84 3.32 6.60
CA GLU A 53 -20.49 4.02 7.83
C GLU A 53 -20.72 5.52 7.64
N ASP A 54 -21.30 6.18 8.63
CA ASP A 54 -21.54 7.61 8.59
C ASP A 54 -20.28 8.40 8.93
N ILE A 55 -20.05 9.52 8.26
CA ILE A 55 -19.03 10.49 8.64
C ILE A 55 -19.51 11.33 9.83
N THR A 56 -18.59 11.79 10.66
CA THR A 56 -18.90 12.72 11.78
C THR A 56 -18.89 14.18 11.29
N ALA A 57 -17.97 14.53 10.40
CA ALA A 57 -17.85 15.87 9.80
C ALA A 57 -17.29 15.80 8.38
N GLY A 58 -17.40 16.90 7.64
CA GLY A 58 -16.91 17.01 6.27
C GLY A 58 -17.89 16.51 5.23
N GLU A 59 -17.39 16.22 4.02
CA GLU A 59 -18.21 15.80 2.89
C GLU A 59 -17.53 14.68 2.09
N VAL A 60 -18.32 13.67 1.71
CA VAL A 60 -18.00 12.71 0.65
C VAL A 60 -18.76 13.13 -0.59
N VAL A 61 -18.04 13.45 -1.66
CA VAL A 61 -18.63 13.88 -2.93
C VAL A 61 -18.40 12.80 -3.98
N ILE A 62 -19.44 12.34 -4.66
CA ILE A 62 -19.38 11.32 -5.72
C ILE A 62 -20.02 11.90 -6.97
N ALA A 63 -19.28 11.92 -8.08
CA ALA A 63 -19.75 12.49 -9.36
C ALA A 63 -20.31 13.94 -9.22
N GLY A 64 -19.68 14.76 -8.37
CA GLY A 64 -20.07 16.14 -8.11
C GLY A 64 -21.21 16.33 -7.11
N HIS A 65 -21.78 15.27 -6.57
CA HIS A 65 -22.90 15.31 -5.59
C HIS A 65 -22.45 14.92 -4.20
N VAL A 66 -22.84 15.69 -3.17
CA VAL A 66 -22.58 15.33 -1.76
C VAL A 66 -23.36 14.06 -1.42
N ALA A 67 -22.63 13.00 -1.06
CA ALA A 67 -23.18 11.67 -0.83
C ALA A 67 -23.41 11.33 0.65
N ASN A 68 -23.17 12.25 1.60
CA ASN A 68 -23.28 12.00 3.03
C ASN A 68 -24.57 11.31 3.47
N ARG A 69 -25.70 11.71 2.88
CA ARG A 69 -27.05 11.18 3.18
C ARG A 69 -27.56 10.18 2.15
N ILE A 70 -26.73 9.87 1.12
CA ILE A 70 -27.12 8.89 0.10
C ILE A 70 -26.83 7.49 0.65
N PRO A 71 -27.85 6.61 0.76
CA PRO A 71 -27.65 5.23 1.23
C PRO A 71 -26.69 4.45 0.30
N ALA A 72 -25.92 3.52 0.84
CA ALA A 72 -24.93 2.71 0.09
C ALA A 72 -25.48 2.11 -1.22
N LYS A 73 -26.76 1.64 -1.21
CA LYS A 73 -27.42 1.07 -2.39
C LYS A 73 -27.54 2.07 -3.56
N GLN A 74 -27.61 3.36 -3.28
CA GLN A 74 -27.81 4.43 -4.27
C GLN A 74 -26.53 5.15 -4.69
N ARG A 75 -25.38 4.85 -4.05
CA ARG A 75 -24.09 5.49 -4.38
C ARG A 75 -23.46 4.94 -5.66
N ASP A 76 -24.03 3.91 -6.24
CA ASP A 76 -23.53 3.21 -7.44
C ASP A 76 -22.06 2.77 -7.32
N LEU A 77 -21.68 2.29 -6.13
CA LEU A 77 -20.38 1.73 -5.80
C LEU A 77 -20.51 0.22 -5.54
N ALA A 78 -19.48 -0.56 -5.86
CA ALA A 78 -19.44 -1.98 -5.53
C ALA A 78 -18.27 -2.29 -4.61
N MET A 79 -18.54 -2.98 -3.49
CA MET A 79 -17.51 -3.31 -2.49
C MET A 79 -17.22 -4.80 -2.49
N VAL A 80 -15.93 -5.13 -2.47
CA VAL A 80 -15.39 -6.48 -2.26
C VAL A 80 -14.80 -6.51 -0.85
N PHE A 81 -15.36 -7.34 0.01
CA PHE A 81 -14.98 -7.47 1.41
C PHE A 81 -13.82 -8.46 1.59
N GLN A 82 -13.05 -8.29 2.65
CA GLN A 82 -11.96 -9.18 3.08
C GLN A 82 -12.41 -10.65 3.21
N SER A 83 -13.61 -10.91 3.72
CA SER A 83 -14.19 -12.25 3.88
C SER A 83 -14.84 -12.79 2.61
N TYR A 84 -14.73 -12.08 1.46
CA TYR A 84 -15.42 -12.37 0.20
C TYR A 84 -16.94 -12.27 0.26
N ALA A 85 -17.57 -12.46 1.43
CA ALA A 85 -19.01 -12.42 1.71
C ALA A 85 -19.85 -13.25 0.72
N LEU A 86 -19.37 -14.43 0.31
CA LEU A 86 -20.08 -15.32 -0.59
C LEU A 86 -21.20 -16.07 0.16
N TYR A 87 -22.32 -16.28 -0.53
CA TYR A 87 -23.40 -17.12 -0.03
C TYR A 87 -23.01 -18.61 -0.21
N PRO A 88 -22.73 -19.36 0.88
CA PRO A 88 -22.09 -20.66 0.79
C PRO A 88 -22.96 -21.76 0.15
N HIS A 89 -24.28 -21.58 0.19
CA HIS A 89 -25.26 -22.51 -0.34
C HIS A 89 -25.66 -22.21 -1.80
N MET A 90 -25.21 -21.09 -2.36
CA MET A 90 -25.52 -20.68 -3.72
C MET A 90 -24.42 -21.09 -4.68
N LYS A 91 -24.75 -21.47 -5.91
CA LYS A 91 -23.82 -21.63 -7.02
C LYS A 91 -23.08 -20.34 -7.34
N VAL A 92 -21.94 -20.42 -8.04
CA VAL A 92 -21.18 -19.26 -8.51
C VAL A 92 -22.05 -18.33 -9.34
N ALA A 93 -22.80 -18.86 -10.31
CA ALA A 93 -23.74 -18.06 -11.12
C ALA A 93 -24.79 -17.33 -10.28
N ASP A 94 -25.31 -17.97 -9.24
CA ASP A 94 -26.29 -17.38 -8.34
C ASP A 94 -25.68 -16.32 -7.42
N ASN A 95 -24.49 -16.58 -6.90
CA ASN A 95 -23.71 -15.58 -6.15
C ASN A 95 -23.51 -14.32 -6.99
N MET A 96 -23.04 -14.46 -8.24
CA MET A 96 -22.80 -13.32 -9.13
C MET A 96 -24.08 -12.58 -9.48
N SER A 97 -25.16 -13.29 -9.79
CA SER A 97 -26.43 -12.70 -10.22
C SER A 97 -27.30 -12.15 -9.10
N PHE A 98 -26.97 -12.39 -7.83
CA PHE A 98 -27.86 -12.11 -6.69
C PHE A 98 -28.33 -10.64 -6.63
N SER A 99 -27.41 -9.68 -6.77
CA SER A 99 -27.75 -8.25 -6.75
C SER A 99 -28.66 -7.83 -7.90
N LEU A 100 -28.46 -8.40 -9.09
CA LEU A 100 -29.29 -8.12 -10.28
C LEU A 100 -30.70 -8.70 -10.12
N LYS A 101 -30.82 -9.90 -9.50
CA LYS A 101 -32.14 -10.50 -9.17
C LYS A 101 -32.92 -9.62 -8.20
N LEU A 102 -32.26 -9.08 -7.16
CA LEU A 102 -32.87 -8.14 -6.21
C LEU A 102 -33.28 -6.81 -6.85
N ALA A 103 -32.57 -6.40 -7.89
CA ALA A 103 -32.87 -5.20 -8.67
C ALA A 103 -33.95 -5.48 -9.77
N HIS A 104 -34.54 -6.69 -9.81
CA HIS A 104 -35.55 -7.12 -10.79
C HIS A 104 -35.08 -6.98 -12.26
N VAL A 105 -33.78 -7.11 -12.53
CA VAL A 105 -33.24 -7.11 -13.89
C VAL A 105 -33.78 -8.32 -14.67
N PRO A 106 -34.08 -8.18 -15.97
CA PRO A 106 -34.59 -9.29 -16.80
C PRO A 106 -33.62 -10.48 -16.82
N LYS A 107 -34.16 -11.71 -16.76
CA LYS A 107 -33.36 -12.95 -16.72
C LYS A 107 -32.37 -13.08 -17.88
N ALA A 108 -32.74 -12.64 -19.08
CA ALA A 108 -31.85 -12.67 -20.26
C ALA A 108 -30.64 -11.78 -20.06
N GLU A 109 -30.84 -10.56 -19.58
CA GLU A 109 -29.77 -9.60 -19.27
C GLU A 109 -28.86 -10.09 -18.11
N ILE A 110 -29.45 -10.68 -17.07
CA ILE A 110 -28.67 -11.30 -15.97
C ILE A 110 -27.73 -12.38 -16.53
N LYS A 111 -28.24 -13.26 -17.41
CA LYS A 111 -27.46 -14.34 -18.01
C LYS A 111 -26.29 -13.77 -18.82
N GLU A 112 -26.53 -12.76 -19.61
CA GLU A 112 -25.52 -12.08 -20.41
C GLU A 112 -24.45 -11.43 -19.55
N ARG A 113 -24.83 -10.59 -18.56
CA ARG A 113 -23.88 -9.91 -17.66
C ARG A 113 -23.03 -10.89 -16.85
N VAL A 114 -23.64 -11.99 -16.36
CA VAL A 114 -22.91 -13.05 -15.65
C VAL A 114 -21.93 -13.77 -16.57
N ALA A 115 -22.32 -14.07 -17.82
CA ALA A 115 -21.44 -14.72 -18.78
C ALA A 115 -20.22 -13.83 -19.12
N VAL A 116 -20.44 -12.54 -19.38
CA VAL A 116 -19.36 -11.57 -19.61
C VAL A 116 -18.41 -11.47 -18.41
N ALA A 117 -18.95 -11.33 -17.19
CA ALA A 117 -18.12 -11.25 -15.99
C ALA A 117 -17.37 -12.57 -15.71
N ALA A 118 -18.00 -13.72 -15.97
CA ALA A 118 -17.37 -15.04 -15.82
C ALA A 118 -16.21 -15.22 -16.83
N ASP A 119 -16.40 -14.78 -18.06
CA ASP A 119 -15.33 -14.79 -19.08
C ASP A 119 -14.13 -13.91 -18.66
N ILE A 120 -14.42 -12.67 -18.25
CA ILE A 120 -13.39 -11.72 -17.77
C ILE A 120 -12.53 -12.34 -16.65
N LEU A 121 -13.15 -13.11 -15.76
CA LEU A 121 -12.52 -13.65 -14.55
C LEU A 121 -12.06 -15.11 -14.68
N GLY A 122 -12.29 -15.75 -15.85
CA GLY A 122 -11.98 -17.17 -16.06
C GLY A 122 -12.78 -18.07 -15.12
N LEU A 123 -14.07 -17.83 -14.97
CA LEU A 123 -14.99 -18.56 -14.09
C LEU A 123 -16.05 -19.38 -14.86
N THR A 124 -16.04 -19.36 -16.20
CA THR A 124 -17.07 -19.96 -17.04
C THR A 124 -17.35 -21.42 -16.68
N GLU A 125 -16.29 -22.25 -16.52
CA GLU A 125 -16.38 -23.67 -16.18
C GLU A 125 -16.74 -23.91 -14.70
N LEU A 126 -16.83 -22.85 -13.90
CA LEU A 126 -17.08 -22.94 -12.46
C LEU A 126 -18.46 -22.43 -12.04
N LEU A 127 -19.29 -21.96 -13.00
CA LEU A 127 -20.57 -21.31 -12.74
C LEU A 127 -21.55 -22.19 -11.96
N ASP A 128 -21.49 -23.50 -12.13
CA ASP A 128 -22.36 -24.46 -11.44
C ASP A 128 -21.84 -24.94 -10.08
N ARG A 129 -20.61 -24.62 -9.71
CA ARG A 129 -20.00 -24.98 -8.42
C ARG A 129 -20.53 -24.11 -7.27
N VAL A 130 -20.37 -24.61 -6.05
CA VAL A 130 -20.62 -23.85 -4.82
C VAL A 130 -19.27 -23.41 -4.17
N PRO A 131 -19.26 -22.37 -3.33
CA PRO A 131 -18.04 -21.79 -2.77
C PRO A 131 -17.09 -22.79 -2.07
N ARG A 132 -17.60 -23.83 -1.44
CA ARG A 132 -16.80 -24.89 -0.78
C ARG A 132 -15.95 -25.72 -1.76
N GLU A 133 -16.33 -25.76 -3.03
CA GLU A 133 -15.64 -26.50 -4.10
C GLU A 133 -14.58 -25.67 -4.81
N LEU A 134 -14.34 -24.43 -4.35
CA LEU A 134 -13.45 -23.46 -4.95
C LEU A 134 -12.20 -23.23 -4.12
N SER A 135 -11.06 -23.00 -4.79
CA SER A 135 -9.85 -22.48 -4.15
C SER A 135 -10.05 -21.06 -3.63
N GLY A 136 -9.14 -20.56 -2.76
CA GLY A 136 -9.17 -19.19 -2.25
C GLY A 136 -9.23 -18.15 -3.36
N GLY A 137 -8.37 -18.23 -4.37
CA GLY A 137 -8.35 -17.32 -5.49
C GLY A 137 -9.58 -17.43 -6.40
N GLN A 138 -10.20 -18.61 -6.50
CA GLN A 138 -11.47 -18.76 -7.21
C GLN A 138 -12.61 -18.09 -6.45
N ARG A 139 -12.68 -18.26 -5.12
CA ARG A 139 -13.66 -17.55 -4.27
C ARG A 139 -13.52 -16.04 -4.39
N GLN A 140 -12.29 -15.53 -4.39
CA GLN A 140 -12.03 -14.11 -4.58
C GLN A 140 -12.53 -13.62 -5.93
N ARG A 141 -12.22 -14.34 -7.02
CA ARG A 141 -12.74 -13.99 -8.36
C ARG A 141 -14.26 -13.99 -8.42
N VAL A 142 -14.93 -14.90 -7.72
CA VAL A 142 -16.39 -14.88 -7.59
C VAL A 142 -16.86 -13.62 -6.86
N ALA A 143 -16.21 -13.20 -5.79
CA ALA A 143 -16.53 -11.95 -5.08
C ALA A 143 -16.35 -10.72 -5.99
N MET A 144 -15.29 -10.70 -6.81
CA MET A 144 -15.10 -9.67 -7.84
C MET A 144 -16.21 -9.73 -8.90
N GLY A 145 -16.61 -10.92 -9.33
CA GLY A 145 -17.70 -11.12 -10.29
C GLY A 145 -19.04 -10.54 -9.80
N ARG A 146 -19.34 -10.70 -8.51
CA ARG A 146 -20.51 -10.06 -7.88
C ARG A 146 -20.48 -8.53 -7.98
N ALA A 147 -19.30 -7.93 -7.95
CA ALA A 147 -19.13 -6.49 -8.11
C ALA A 147 -19.25 -6.08 -9.59
N ILE A 148 -18.58 -6.79 -10.49
CA ILE A 148 -18.49 -6.48 -11.93
C ILE A 148 -19.86 -6.51 -12.61
N VAL A 149 -20.70 -7.51 -12.31
CA VAL A 149 -22.02 -7.65 -12.96
C VAL A 149 -22.95 -6.44 -12.73
N ARG A 150 -22.65 -5.62 -11.71
CA ARG A 150 -23.40 -4.39 -11.40
C ARG A 150 -23.02 -3.21 -12.30
N ASP A 151 -21.84 -3.27 -12.93
CA ASP A 151 -21.23 -2.18 -13.71
C ASP A 151 -21.20 -0.84 -12.94
N PRO A 152 -20.60 -0.79 -11.74
CA PRO A 152 -20.63 0.39 -10.87
C PRO A 152 -19.72 1.51 -11.42
N GLN A 153 -19.88 2.72 -10.86
CA GLN A 153 -18.97 3.84 -11.14
C GLN A 153 -17.57 3.61 -10.58
N ALA A 154 -17.46 2.97 -9.40
CA ALA A 154 -16.17 2.62 -8.80
C ALA A 154 -16.24 1.33 -8.01
N PHE A 155 -15.09 0.66 -7.90
CA PHE A 155 -14.88 -0.54 -7.10
C PHE A 155 -14.12 -0.21 -5.82
N LEU A 156 -14.57 -0.75 -4.71
CA LEU A 156 -13.97 -0.62 -3.38
C LEU A 156 -13.49 -1.99 -2.91
N PHE A 157 -12.22 -2.12 -2.56
CA PHE A 157 -11.61 -3.37 -2.13
C PHE A 157 -11.09 -3.23 -0.69
N ASP A 158 -11.67 -3.97 0.26
CA ASP A 158 -11.25 -3.99 1.67
C ASP A 158 -10.37 -5.21 1.93
N GLU A 159 -9.05 -5.06 1.82
CA GLU A 159 -8.01 -6.09 2.00
C GLU A 159 -8.32 -7.43 1.28
N PRO A 160 -8.61 -7.42 -0.02
CA PRO A 160 -9.16 -8.62 -0.68
C PRO A 160 -8.14 -9.77 -0.80
N LEU A 161 -6.83 -9.53 -0.66
CA LEU A 161 -5.78 -10.54 -0.81
C LEU A 161 -5.25 -11.09 0.53
N SER A 162 -5.67 -10.56 1.68
CA SER A 162 -5.11 -10.89 2.99
C SER A 162 -5.22 -12.38 3.36
N ASN A 163 -6.27 -13.06 2.90
CA ASN A 163 -6.55 -14.47 3.19
C ASN A 163 -5.94 -15.46 2.18
N LEU A 164 -5.01 -15.01 1.32
CA LEU A 164 -4.37 -15.83 0.30
C LEU A 164 -2.91 -16.15 0.66
N ASP A 165 -2.44 -17.31 0.22
CA ASP A 165 -1.01 -17.64 0.28
C ASP A 165 -0.18 -16.72 -0.62
N ALA A 166 1.15 -16.64 -0.38
CA ALA A 166 2.06 -15.72 -1.05
C ALA A 166 2.05 -15.90 -2.59
N LYS A 167 2.10 -17.15 -3.08
CA LYS A 167 2.12 -17.44 -4.52
C LYS A 167 0.82 -17.00 -5.21
N LEU A 168 -0.30 -17.28 -4.58
CA LEU A 168 -1.61 -16.90 -5.10
C LEU A 168 -1.81 -15.37 -5.04
N ARG A 169 -1.29 -14.70 -3.99
CA ARG A 169 -1.33 -13.24 -3.85
C ARG A 169 -0.61 -12.54 -5.02
N VAL A 170 0.59 -13.01 -5.40
CA VAL A 170 1.33 -12.49 -6.57
C VAL A 170 0.49 -12.60 -7.85
N LYS A 171 -0.12 -13.77 -8.09
CA LYS A 171 -0.98 -13.99 -9.26
C LYS A 171 -2.19 -13.06 -9.24
N MET A 172 -2.86 -12.94 -8.10
CA MET A 172 -4.07 -12.13 -7.98
C MET A 172 -3.82 -10.62 -8.11
N ARG A 173 -2.67 -10.11 -7.65
CA ARG A 173 -2.26 -8.72 -7.93
C ARG A 173 -2.23 -8.43 -9.43
N SER A 174 -1.57 -9.31 -10.20
CA SER A 174 -1.53 -9.18 -11.66
C SER A 174 -2.91 -9.23 -12.30
N GLU A 175 -3.80 -10.10 -11.81
CA GLU A 175 -5.17 -10.22 -12.32
C GLU A 175 -6.00 -8.96 -12.02
N ILE A 176 -5.89 -8.39 -10.81
CA ILE A 176 -6.59 -7.14 -10.44
C ILE A 176 -6.09 -5.98 -11.31
N LYS A 177 -4.78 -5.88 -11.56
CA LYS A 177 -4.20 -4.83 -12.40
C LYS A 177 -4.67 -4.93 -13.86
N LYS A 178 -4.72 -6.15 -14.40
CA LYS A 178 -5.29 -6.41 -15.74
C LYS A 178 -6.78 -6.06 -15.79
N LEU A 179 -7.51 -6.42 -14.75
CA LEU A 179 -8.93 -6.10 -14.62
C LEU A 179 -9.17 -4.59 -14.61
N HIS A 180 -8.41 -3.83 -13.83
CA HIS A 180 -8.47 -2.38 -13.81
C HIS A 180 -8.28 -1.80 -15.22
N LYS A 181 -7.21 -2.22 -15.91
CA LYS A 181 -6.93 -1.77 -17.28
C LYS A 181 -8.05 -2.14 -18.27
N ARG A 182 -8.68 -3.31 -18.10
CA ARG A 182 -9.77 -3.78 -18.99
C ARG A 182 -11.08 -3.02 -18.74
N LEU A 183 -11.39 -2.71 -17.49
CA LEU A 183 -12.64 -2.03 -17.11
C LEU A 183 -12.56 -0.50 -17.25
N GLY A 184 -11.38 0.10 -17.07
CA GLY A 184 -11.19 1.56 -17.07
C GLY A 184 -11.98 2.29 -16.00
N LYS A 185 -12.36 1.61 -14.90
CA LYS A 185 -13.18 2.16 -13.81
C LYS A 185 -12.31 2.53 -12.63
N THR A 186 -12.73 3.52 -11.86
CA THR A 186 -12.08 3.91 -10.60
C THR A 186 -12.01 2.74 -9.62
N MET A 187 -10.86 2.52 -9.02
CA MET A 187 -10.65 1.51 -7.99
C MET A 187 -10.03 2.13 -6.74
N ILE A 188 -10.64 1.86 -5.58
CA ILE A 188 -10.09 2.21 -4.27
C ILE A 188 -9.78 0.91 -3.54
N TYR A 189 -8.53 0.74 -3.17
CA TYR A 189 -8.01 -0.51 -2.64
C TYR A 189 -7.36 -0.28 -1.28
N VAL A 190 -7.77 -1.02 -0.27
CA VAL A 190 -7.17 -1.01 1.07
C VAL A 190 -6.25 -2.19 1.21
N THR A 191 -5.04 -1.97 1.69
CA THR A 191 -4.09 -3.02 2.05
C THR A 191 -3.17 -2.58 3.18
N HIS A 192 -2.55 -3.55 3.84
CA HIS A 192 -1.39 -3.35 4.71
C HIS A 192 -0.10 -3.86 4.06
N ASP A 193 -0.18 -4.47 2.85
CA ASP A 193 0.97 -4.97 2.10
C ASP A 193 1.53 -3.86 1.20
N GLN A 194 2.76 -3.46 1.49
CA GLN A 194 3.47 -2.41 0.74
C GLN A 194 3.72 -2.82 -0.72
N THR A 195 3.98 -4.11 -0.98
CA THR A 195 4.22 -4.60 -2.33
C THR A 195 2.95 -4.48 -3.19
N GLU A 196 1.77 -4.71 -2.59
CA GLU A 196 0.49 -4.48 -3.27
C GLU A 196 0.35 -3.01 -3.66
N ALA A 197 0.59 -2.09 -2.72
CA ALA A 197 0.51 -0.67 -2.97
C ALA A 197 1.48 -0.21 -4.06
N MET A 198 2.75 -0.58 -3.94
CA MET A 198 3.81 -0.18 -4.88
C MET A 198 3.60 -0.72 -6.29
N THR A 199 3.00 -1.92 -6.43
CA THR A 199 2.87 -2.58 -7.75
C THR A 199 1.55 -2.30 -8.46
N MET A 200 0.48 -2.00 -7.74
CA MET A 200 -0.85 -1.83 -8.33
C MET A 200 -1.29 -0.37 -8.44
N ALA A 201 -0.93 0.48 -7.49
CA ALA A 201 -1.43 1.85 -7.41
C ALA A 201 -0.92 2.75 -8.55
N GLU A 202 -1.78 3.68 -8.97
CA GLU A 202 -1.40 4.92 -9.66
C GLU A 202 -1.17 6.04 -8.65
N LYS A 203 -1.96 6.06 -7.57
CA LYS A 203 -1.79 6.94 -6.42
C LYS A 203 -1.88 6.14 -5.11
N ILE A 204 -0.93 6.36 -4.22
CA ILE A 204 -0.95 5.84 -2.86
C ILE A 204 -1.35 6.98 -1.90
N VAL A 205 -2.21 6.67 -0.94
CA VAL A 205 -2.52 7.52 0.21
C VAL A 205 -2.04 6.80 1.46
N VAL A 206 -0.99 7.31 2.08
CA VAL A 206 -0.43 6.78 3.33
C VAL A 206 -1.16 7.44 4.49
N LEU A 207 -1.86 6.64 5.29
CA LEU A 207 -2.57 7.07 6.48
C LEU A 207 -1.75 6.78 7.74
N ASN A 208 -1.72 7.73 8.67
CA ASN A 208 -1.11 7.56 9.99
C ASN A 208 -1.84 8.41 11.03
N GLY A 209 -2.11 7.83 12.22
CA GLY A 209 -2.73 8.57 13.33
C GLY A 209 -4.06 9.25 12.97
N GLY A 210 -4.85 8.64 12.06
CA GLY A 210 -6.13 9.19 11.59
C GLY A 210 -6.02 10.30 10.56
N GLY A 211 -4.81 10.68 10.11
CA GLY A 211 -4.54 11.70 9.09
C GLY A 211 -3.86 11.12 7.85
N ILE A 212 -3.71 11.95 6.80
CA ILE A 212 -2.90 11.64 5.62
C ILE A 212 -1.46 12.05 5.93
N ALA A 213 -0.55 11.06 6.00
CA ALA A 213 0.87 11.31 6.18
C ALA A 213 1.52 11.80 4.86
N GLN A 214 1.21 11.14 3.75
CA GLN A 214 1.65 11.53 2.40
C GLN A 214 0.74 10.89 1.36
N MET A 215 0.61 11.54 0.20
CA MET A 215 0.00 10.96 -0.99
C MET A 215 0.81 11.32 -2.23
N GLY A 216 0.83 10.42 -3.21
CA GLY A 216 1.57 10.60 -4.46
C GLY A 216 1.64 9.29 -5.26
N SER A 217 2.39 9.30 -6.35
CA SER A 217 2.70 8.09 -7.08
C SER A 217 3.60 7.15 -6.28
N PRO A 218 3.57 5.83 -6.52
CA PRO A 218 4.42 4.87 -5.79
C PRO A 218 5.90 5.27 -5.76
N LEU A 219 6.47 5.62 -6.91
CA LEU A 219 7.88 6.00 -7.02
C LEU A 219 8.20 7.32 -6.32
N GLU A 220 7.26 8.27 -6.33
CA GLU A 220 7.42 9.55 -5.64
C GLU A 220 7.51 9.34 -4.12
N ILE A 221 6.56 8.59 -3.53
CA ILE A 221 6.56 8.30 -2.09
C ILE A 221 7.81 7.52 -1.67
N TYR A 222 8.25 6.56 -2.50
CA TYR A 222 9.45 5.78 -2.23
C TYR A 222 10.74 6.61 -2.27
N ARG A 223 10.88 7.49 -3.28
CA ARG A 223 12.09 8.30 -3.50
C ARG A 223 12.11 9.57 -2.67
N ASN A 224 10.93 10.17 -2.46
CA ASN A 224 10.75 11.46 -1.81
C ASN A 224 9.77 11.39 -0.63
N PRO A 225 10.02 10.53 0.38
CA PRO A 225 9.20 10.51 1.58
C PRO A 225 9.33 11.87 2.30
N ASN A 226 8.20 12.43 2.75
CA ASN A 226 8.17 13.69 3.47
C ASN A 226 8.52 13.58 4.96
N SER A 227 8.60 12.35 5.47
CA SER A 227 8.90 12.08 6.89
C SER A 227 9.60 10.72 7.07
N ALA A 228 10.28 10.57 8.19
CA ALA A 228 10.88 9.30 8.63
C ALA A 228 9.82 8.19 8.73
N PHE A 229 8.61 8.52 9.19
CA PHE A 229 7.50 7.58 9.22
C PHE A 229 7.21 7.00 7.82
N VAL A 230 7.02 7.86 6.81
CA VAL A 230 6.73 7.39 5.44
C VAL A 230 7.92 6.64 4.85
N ALA A 231 9.15 7.10 5.11
CA ALA A 231 10.37 6.44 4.65
C ALA A 231 10.53 5.02 5.21
N GLY A 232 10.22 4.83 6.50
CA GLY A 232 10.25 3.53 7.17
C GLY A 232 9.06 2.65 6.77
N PHE A 233 7.88 3.26 6.64
CA PHE A 233 6.69 2.50 6.27
C PHE A 233 6.72 2.00 4.82
N ILE A 234 7.36 2.69 3.89
CA ILE A 234 7.41 2.33 2.46
C ILE A 234 8.80 1.83 2.07
N GLY A 235 8.89 0.54 1.75
CA GLY A 235 10.10 -0.15 1.31
C GLY A 235 10.38 -1.41 2.13
N SER A 236 10.84 -2.46 1.44
CA SER A 236 11.23 -3.73 2.06
C SER A 236 12.58 -4.17 1.47
N PRO A 237 13.61 -4.42 2.30
CA PRO A 237 13.65 -4.15 3.74
C PRO A 237 13.47 -2.67 4.10
N GLU A 238 13.18 -2.40 5.39
CA GLU A 238 12.99 -1.04 5.90
C GLU A 238 14.26 -0.19 5.74
N ILE A 239 14.11 1.12 5.60
CA ILE A 239 15.23 2.07 5.54
C ILE A 239 16.03 2.06 6.86
N ASN A 240 17.34 2.13 6.76
CA ASN A 240 18.22 2.29 7.93
C ASN A 240 18.14 3.71 8.45
N PHE A 241 17.93 3.88 9.75
CA PHE A 241 17.97 5.17 10.44
C PHE A 241 19.14 5.21 11.42
N ILE A 242 20.00 6.24 11.30
CA ILE A 242 21.18 6.43 12.14
C ILE A 242 21.14 7.86 12.70
N ALA A 243 21.27 8.01 14.02
CA ALA A 243 21.42 9.30 14.66
C ALA A 243 22.79 9.90 14.34
N ALA A 244 22.82 11.13 13.84
CA ALA A 244 24.05 11.76 13.39
C ALA A 244 24.03 13.28 13.60
N LYS A 245 25.20 13.91 13.46
CA LYS A 245 25.37 15.37 13.44
C LYS A 245 25.96 15.82 12.11
N THR A 246 25.44 16.90 11.57
CA THR A 246 26.00 17.53 10.37
C THR A 246 27.41 18.11 10.64
N THR A 247 28.25 18.11 9.61
CA THR A 247 29.57 18.73 9.65
C THR A 247 29.65 19.93 8.70
N ASP A 248 30.80 20.60 8.67
CA ASP A 248 31.10 21.66 7.70
C ASP A 248 31.44 21.13 6.28
N ARG A 249 31.48 19.83 6.14
CA ARG A 249 31.73 19.08 4.88
C ARG A 249 30.46 18.33 4.48
N PRO A 250 30.33 17.80 3.25
CA PRO A 250 29.21 16.97 2.84
C PRO A 250 29.28 15.57 3.52
N ARG A 251 29.21 15.56 4.83
CA ARG A 251 29.26 14.39 5.71
C ARG A 251 28.43 14.63 6.95
N VAL A 252 28.04 13.55 7.60
CA VAL A 252 27.53 13.55 8.97
C VAL A 252 28.44 12.70 9.83
N THR A 253 28.63 13.08 11.09
CA THR A 253 29.36 12.29 12.08
C THR A 253 28.36 11.56 12.98
N VAL A 254 28.52 10.23 13.09
CA VAL A 254 27.78 9.41 14.05
C VAL A 254 28.53 9.31 15.39
N ALA A 255 27.89 8.73 16.42
CA ALA A 255 28.33 8.70 17.80
C ALA A 255 29.75 8.12 17.85
N VAL A 256 30.60 7.71 17.75
CA VAL A 256 31.99 7.19 17.82
C VAL A 256 32.96 7.87 16.84
N GLY A 257 32.55 9.01 16.27
CA GLY A 257 33.44 9.77 15.38
C GLY A 257 33.56 9.21 13.96
N LEU A 258 32.63 8.31 13.54
CA LEU A 258 32.60 7.81 12.17
C LEU A 258 31.86 8.80 11.27
N ASP A 259 32.46 9.18 10.15
CA ASP A 259 31.89 10.05 9.15
C ASP A 259 31.16 9.25 8.06
N LEU A 260 29.88 9.54 7.84
CA LEU A 260 29.08 9.00 6.74
C LEU A 260 28.89 10.05 5.62
N PRO A 261 28.87 9.65 4.34
CA PRO A 261 28.81 10.57 3.22
C PRO A 261 27.41 11.20 3.08
N LEU A 262 27.36 12.45 2.61
CA LEU A 262 26.15 13.14 2.15
C LEU A 262 26.29 13.52 0.67
N GLY A 263 25.14 13.72 -0.01
CA GLY A 263 25.12 14.32 -1.32
C GLY A 263 25.71 15.73 -1.30
N LEU A 264 26.42 16.13 -2.36
CA LEU A 264 27.12 17.41 -2.45
C LEU A 264 26.19 18.65 -2.37
N ASP A 265 24.91 18.46 -2.73
CA ASP A 265 23.92 19.54 -2.74
C ASP A 265 23.29 19.83 -1.37
N ILE A 266 23.56 18.98 -0.38
CA ILE A 266 23.01 19.10 0.97
C ILE A 266 23.83 20.13 1.77
N LYS A 267 23.26 21.31 2.04
CA LYS A 267 23.87 22.37 2.85
C LYS A 267 23.05 22.58 4.13
N LEU A 268 23.55 22.05 5.23
CA LEU A 268 23.00 22.27 6.56
C LEU A 268 24.07 22.88 7.47
N PRO A 269 23.69 23.70 8.47
CA PRO A 269 24.63 24.19 9.49
C PRO A 269 25.34 23.02 10.18
N ALA A 270 26.64 23.16 10.43
CA ALA A 270 27.42 22.17 11.18
C ALA A 270 26.90 22.02 12.63
N GLY A 271 26.99 20.82 13.16
CA GLY A 271 26.58 20.51 14.55
C GLY A 271 25.08 20.30 14.76
N ARG A 272 24.28 20.35 13.71
CA ARG A 272 22.84 20.05 13.81
C ARG A 272 22.60 18.55 13.97
N ASP A 273 21.77 18.17 14.95
CA ASP A 273 21.29 16.79 15.08
C ASP A 273 20.35 16.45 13.92
N VAL A 274 20.56 15.28 13.33
CA VAL A 274 19.76 14.76 12.21
C VAL A 274 19.56 13.25 12.34
N THR A 275 18.49 12.74 11.78
CA THR A 275 18.32 11.31 11.52
C THR A 275 18.75 11.04 10.07
N TYR A 276 19.84 10.30 9.92
CA TYR A 276 20.39 9.88 8.63
C TYR A 276 19.63 8.63 8.16
N GLY A 277 19.00 8.70 7.01
CA GLY A 277 18.24 7.61 6.40
C GLY A 277 18.91 7.12 5.13
N ILE A 278 19.12 5.80 5.03
CA ILE A 278 19.64 5.16 3.81
C ILE A 278 18.95 3.80 3.59
N ARG A 279 18.47 3.56 2.39
CA ARG A 279 17.80 2.30 2.08
C ARG A 279 18.83 1.17 1.92
N PRO A 280 18.52 -0.06 2.36
CA PRO A 280 19.39 -1.23 2.26
C PRO A 280 19.98 -1.46 0.86
N GLN A 281 19.18 -1.21 -0.19
CA GLN A 281 19.57 -1.37 -1.59
C GLN A 281 20.56 -0.30 -2.09
N HIS A 282 20.76 0.79 -1.33
CA HIS A 282 21.68 1.87 -1.66
C HIS A 282 23.01 1.78 -0.89
N ILE A 283 23.22 0.66 -0.21
CA ILE A 283 24.47 0.27 0.41
C ILE A 283 25.02 -0.92 -0.37
N THR A 284 26.25 -0.84 -0.83
CA THR A 284 26.90 -1.92 -1.58
C THR A 284 28.09 -2.44 -0.81
N LEU A 285 28.39 -3.72 -0.94
CA LEU A 285 29.59 -4.36 -0.43
C LEU A 285 30.71 -4.25 -1.46
N GLY A 286 31.98 -4.18 -1.02
CA GLY A 286 33.10 -4.05 -1.93
C GLY A 286 34.45 -4.22 -1.23
N ASP A 287 35.53 -4.01 -2.01
CA ASP A 287 36.92 -4.17 -1.53
C ASP A 287 37.47 -2.91 -0.79
N THR A 288 36.71 -1.82 -0.85
CA THR A 288 37.05 -0.54 -0.17
C THR A 288 35.75 0.01 0.43
N GLY A 289 35.88 0.83 1.49
CA GLY A 289 34.75 1.47 2.10
C GLY A 289 34.83 1.58 3.61
N ILE A 290 33.68 1.59 4.28
CA ILE A 290 33.54 1.69 5.73
C ILE A 290 33.44 0.27 6.30
N GLU A 291 34.22 -0.02 7.34
CA GLU A 291 34.17 -1.32 8.02
C GLU A 291 32.87 -1.51 8.78
N ALA A 292 32.27 -2.67 8.60
CA ALA A 292 31.06 -3.11 9.36
C ALA A 292 31.20 -4.61 9.64
N GLN A 293 30.67 -5.06 10.77
CA GLN A 293 30.71 -6.46 11.17
C GLN A 293 29.37 -7.14 10.88
N VAL A 294 29.40 -8.32 10.27
CA VAL A 294 28.21 -9.13 10.00
C VAL A 294 27.64 -9.69 11.30
N LEU A 295 26.40 -9.35 11.63
CA LEU A 295 25.69 -9.87 12.79
C LEU A 295 24.73 -11.01 12.42
N VAL A 296 23.99 -10.85 11.30
CA VAL A 296 23.01 -11.84 10.83
C VAL A 296 23.11 -11.96 9.32
N VAL A 297 22.91 -13.17 8.81
CA VAL A 297 22.83 -13.47 7.36
C VAL A 297 21.51 -14.18 7.11
N GLU A 298 20.64 -13.59 6.29
CA GLU A 298 19.33 -14.14 5.91
C GLU A 298 19.28 -14.34 4.39
N PRO A 299 19.57 -15.55 3.89
CA PRO A 299 19.44 -15.86 2.46
C PRO A 299 17.98 -15.84 2.03
N THR A 300 17.65 -15.07 0.99
CA THR A 300 16.28 -14.99 0.42
C THR A 300 16.17 -15.64 -0.96
N GLY A 301 17.22 -16.32 -1.40
CA GLY A 301 17.34 -16.97 -2.70
C GLY A 301 18.51 -16.42 -3.50
N GLU A 302 18.28 -15.53 -4.44
CA GLU A 302 19.33 -14.85 -5.21
C GLU A 302 19.96 -13.68 -4.45
N GLU A 303 19.28 -13.17 -3.42
CA GLU A 303 19.75 -12.07 -2.56
C GLU A 303 19.95 -12.56 -1.13
N GLN A 304 20.73 -11.82 -0.36
CA GLN A 304 20.93 -12.03 1.07
C GLN A 304 20.68 -10.71 1.81
N ASN A 305 19.86 -10.73 2.85
CA ASN A 305 19.76 -9.62 3.78
C ASN A 305 20.82 -9.79 4.85
N LEU A 306 21.74 -8.82 4.95
CA LEU A 306 22.78 -8.80 5.97
C LEU A 306 22.41 -7.77 7.01
N THR A 307 22.34 -8.16 8.28
CA THR A 307 22.36 -7.19 9.38
C THR A 307 23.79 -6.97 9.79
N LEU A 308 24.26 -5.73 9.72
CA LEU A 308 25.63 -5.34 10.02
C LEU A 308 25.66 -4.41 11.23
N ASN A 309 26.73 -4.52 12.04
CA ASN A 309 27.09 -3.52 13.04
C ASN A 309 28.00 -2.48 12.41
N LEU A 310 27.50 -1.27 12.23
CA LEU A 310 28.23 -0.11 11.76
C LEU A 310 28.49 0.83 12.95
N ALA A 311 29.65 0.71 13.57
CA ALA A 311 30.06 1.57 14.69
C ALA A 311 29.00 1.64 15.83
N GLY A 312 28.40 0.52 16.20
CA GLY A 312 27.39 0.41 17.23
C GLY A 312 25.94 0.61 16.75
N HIS A 313 25.74 0.86 15.47
CA HIS A 313 24.41 0.93 14.86
C HIS A 313 24.13 -0.33 14.03
N GLU A 314 22.98 -0.96 14.23
CA GLU A 314 22.53 -2.04 13.37
C GLU A 314 21.96 -1.46 12.08
N ILE A 315 22.47 -1.93 10.95
CA ILE A 315 21.99 -1.57 9.62
C ILE A 315 21.71 -2.82 8.79
N THR A 316 20.72 -2.76 7.92
CA THR A 316 20.43 -3.82 6.95
C THR A 316 21.03 -3.45 5.59
N VAL A 317 21.64 -4.42 4.91
CA VAL A 317 22.17 -4.31 3.55
C VAL A 317 21.63 -5.46 2.72
N VAL A 318 21.26 -5.20 1.47
CA VAL A 318 20.86 -6.24 0.51
C VAL A 318 22.06 -6.58 -0.36
N ALA A 319 22.66 -7.75 -0.16
CA ALA A 319 23.72 -8.28 -0.99
C ALA A 319 23.12 -9.07 -2.15
N THR A 320 23.52 -8.72 -3.38
CA THR A 320 23.04 -9.36 -4.63
C THR A 320 24.13 -10.22 -5.28
N ASP A 321 25.29 -10.33 -4.65
CA ASP A 321 26.38 -11.18 -5.09
C ASP A 321 26.25 -12.60 -4.55
N ALA A 322 27.00 -13.53 -5.15
CA ALA A 322 27.03 -14.93 -4.75
C ALA A 322 27.98 -15.21 -3.57
N THR A 323 28.47 -14.17 -2.89
CA THR A 323 29.43 -14.32 -1.80
C THR A 323 28.75 -14.92 -0.57
N ALA A 324 29.36 -15.94 0.01
CA ALA A 324 28.90 -16.50 1.27
C ALA A 324 29.47 -15.70 2.44
N TYR A 325 28.65 -14.88 3.07
CA TYR A 325 29.03 -14.11 4.25
C TYR A 325 28.89 -14.95 5.51
N THR A 326 29.76 -14.69 6.50
CA THR A 326 29.75 -15.39 7.79
C THR A 326 29.55 -14.41 8.95
N ILE A 327 28.82 -14.88 9.99
CA ILE A 327 28.62 -14.09 11.21
C ILE A 327 29.96 -13.81 11.87
N GLY A 328 30.18 -12.55 12.25
CA GLY A 328 31.43 -12.08 12.84
C GLY A 328 32.49 -11.58 11.83
N GLU A 329 32.27 -11.82 10.54
CA GLU A 329 33.12 -11.31 9.46
C GLU A 329 33.04 -9.79 9.36
N THR A 330 34.20 -9.16 9.06
CA THR A 330 34.24 -7.73 8.74
C THR A 330 34.13 -7.54 7.24
N VAL A 331 33.17 -6.73 6.83
CA VAL A 331 32.90 -6.36 5.44
C VAL A 331 33.10 -4.87 5.23
N LEU A 332 33.37 -4.47 3.99
CA LEU A 332 33.53 -3.07 3.61
C LEU A 332 32.27 -2.62 2.84
N ILE A 333 31.64 -1.56 3.33
CA ILE A 333 30.41 -1.03 2.73
C ILE A 333 30.64 0.33 2.08
N ASN A 334 29.96 0.56 0.97
CA ASN A 334 29.89 1.86 0.29
C ASN A 334 28.45 2.36 0.27
N ILE A 335 28.26 3.62 0.65
CA ILE A 335 26.94 4.26 0.70
C ILE A 335 26.77 5.19 -0.50
N GLN A 336 25.68 5.05 -1.26
CA GLN A 336 25.32 5.96 -2.34
C GLN A 336 24.85 7.29 -1.75
N SER A 337 25.74 8.28 -1.71
CA SER A 337 25.53 9.57 -1.04
C SER A 337 24.38 10.40 -1.61
N ASP A 338 24.06 10.24 -2.90
CA ASP A 338 22.94 10.90 -3.60
C ASP A 338 21.56 10.30 -3.25
N LYS A 339 21.54 9.15 -2.55
CA LYS A 339 20.33 8.45 -2.08
C LYS A 339 20.06 8.64 -0.59
N VAL A 340 20.91 9.38 0.09
CA VAL A 340 20.73 9.67 1.50
C VAL A 340 19.56 10.61 1.73
N LEU A 341 18.78 10.34 2.75
CA LEU A 341 17.67 11.16 3.22
C LEU A 341 17.99 11.67 4.61
N LEU A 342 17.69 12.93 4.90
CA LEU A 342 17.86 13.50 6.23
C LEU A 342 16.52 13.92 6.81
N PHE A 343 16.30 13.57 8.07
CA PHE A 343 15.09 13.92 8.80
C PHE A 343 15.44 14.67 10.09
N ASP A 344 14.52 15.53 10.49
CA ASP A 344 14.59 16.20 11.78
C ASP A 344 14.27 15.20 12.91
N PRO A 345 15.14 15.00 13.90
CA PRO A 345 14.93 14.01 14.93
C PRO A 345 13.78 14.34 15.90
N GLN A 346 13.31 15.61 15.94
CA GLN A 346 12.26 16.03 16.84
C GLN A 346 10.85 15.77 16.29
N ASN A 347 10.64 16.05 15.00
CA ASN A 347 9.33 15.94 14.37
C ASN A 347 9.26 14.88 13.26
N GLY A 348 10.39 14.26 12.93
CA GLY A 348 10.51 13.25 11.89
C GLY A 348 10.33 13.77 10.47
N MET A 349 10.20 15.07 10.26
CA MET A 349 10.01 15.64 8.92
C MET A 349 11.31 15.63 8.13
N ARG A 350 11.21 15.44 6.81
CA ARG A 350 12.35 15.49 5.92
C ARG A 350 12.95 16.90 5.90
N LEU A 351 14.27 16.97 5.97
CA LEU A 351 15.00 18.25 5.99
C LEU A 351 15.35 18.75 4.58
N LEU A 352 15.59 17.85 3.64
CA LEU A 352 15.92 18.16 2.24
C LEU A 352 15.58 16.97 1.34
#